data_0022ec4c0bf2c9f8d30f4bdd78a50692
#
_entry.id   0022ec4c0bf2c9f8d30f4bdd78a50692
#
_cell.length_a   1.000
_cell.length_b   1.000
_cell.length_c   1.000
_cell.angle_alpha   90.00
_cell.angle_beta   90.00
_cell.angle_gamma   90.00
#
_symmetry.space_group_name_H-M   'P 1'
#
loop_
_entity.id
_entity.type
_entity.pdbx_description
1 polymer ?
#
loop_
_entity_poly.entity_id
_entity_poly.type
_entity_poly.pdbx_seq_one_letter_code
_entity_poly.pdbx_strand_id
1 'polypeptide(L)'
;FNEDFVNYGGDYSKEESGKWHAMGGRITSYASPHTGIENPDFVRRTHGMDLYLADCDGTNNYMVSGSEWNDFVGADYNFRAFNWVYPGSNGHIDTIQFAGFREAIDDVRYATLMQQLAQKAINSGKTELVYQGRIAMQYLSQLDGKKIDLNEVRLELINHILKLRALLK
;
A
#
# COMPACT_ATOMS: atom_id res chain seq x y z
N PHE A 1 -17.84 -2.87 23.26
CA PHE A 1 -17.82 -2.32 21.90
C PHE A 1 -17.16 -3.35 21.00
N ASN A 2 -17.91 -3.90 20.08
CA ASN A 2 -17.37 -4.78 19.06
C ASN A 2 -17.11 -3.88 17.85
N GLU A 3 -15.95 -3.24 17.79
CA GLU A 3 -15.56 -2.47 16.61
C GLU A 3 -14.85 -3.43 15.65
N ASP A 4 -15.59 -3.89 14.66
CA ASP A 4 -15.04 -4.76 13.60
C ASP A 4 -14.04 -4.04 12.69
N PHE A 5 -13.91 -2.70 12.86
CA PHE A 5 -13.13 -1.85 11.99
C PHE A 5 -12.64 -0.60 12.72
N VAL A 6 -11.36 -0.30 12.64
CA VAL A 6 -10.78 0.94 13.16
C VAL A 6 -10.07 1.72 12.06
N ASN A 7 -10.21 3.03 12.13
CA ASN A 7 -9.52 3.98 11.27
C ASN A 7 -8.43 4.67 12.08
N TYR A 8 -7.19 4.23 11.93
CA TYR A 8 -6.07 4.62 12.76
C TYR A 8 -5.22 5.72 12.11
N GLY A 9 -4.93 6.77 12.87
CA GLY A 9 -4.13 7.92 12.42
C GLY A 9 -2.72 8.00 12.98
N GLY A 10 -2.26 6.93 13.65
CA GLY A 10 -0.93 6.89 14.28
C GLY A 10 0.16 6.24 13.45
N ASP A 11 1.26 5.90 14.09
CA ASP A 11 2.35 5.11 13.47
C ASP A 11 1.92 3.65 13.32
N TYR A 12 1.89 3.19 12.07
CA TYR A 12 1.50 1.82 11.74
C TYR A 12 2.63 0.85 12.00
N SER A 13 2.31 -0.28 12.62
CA SER A 13 3.27 -1.37 12.85
C SER A 13 2.54 -2.71 12.86
N LYS A 14 3.28 -3.80 12.58
CA LYS A 14 2.75 -5.16 12.71
C LYS A 14 2.27 -5.48 14.12
N GLU A 15 2.88 -4.88 15.13
CA GLU A 15 2.45 -5.06 16.52
C GLU A 15 1.06 -4.48 16.75
N GLU A 16 0.83 -3.26 16.24
CA GLU A 16 -0.48 -2.61 16.39
C GLU A 16 -1.55 -3.34 15.58
N SER A 17 -1.28 -3.64 14.32
CA SER A 17 -2.21 -4.41 13.48
C SER A 17 -2.53 -5.78 14.08
N GLY A 18 -1.52 -6.45 14.63
CA GLY A 18 -1.70 -7.74 15.30
C GLY A 18 -2.62 -7.69 16.53
N LYS A 19 -2.65 -6.59 17.28
CA LYS A 19 -3.60 -6.41 18.39
C LYS A 19 -5.04 -6.37 17.90
N TRP A 20 -5.32 -5.64 16.82
CA TRP A 20 -6.63 -5.56 16.20
C TRP A 20 -7.07 -6.89 15.60
N HIS A 21 -6.19 -7.55 14.86
CA HIS A 21 -6.45 -8.87 14.28
C HIS A 21 -6.72 -9.93 15.35
N ALA A 22 -6.00 -9.88 16.48
CA ALA A 22 -6.23 -10.81 17.59
C ALA A 22 -7.63 -10.66 18.24
N MET A 23 -8.24 -9.48 18.12
CA MET A 23 -9.61 -9.22 18.57
C MET A 23 -10.67 -9.52 17.49
N GLY A 24 -10.26 -9.98 16.30
CA GLY A 24 -11.12 -10.21 15.14
C GLY A 24 -11.48 -8.94 14.36
N GLY A 25 -10.87 -7.80 14.70
CA GLY A 25 -11.09 -6.51 14.05
C GLY A 25 -10.16 -6.32 12.84
N ARG A 26 -10.39 -5.21 12.14
CA ARG A 26 -9.56 -4.73 11.01
C ARG A 26 -9.03 -3.34 11.30
N ILE A 27 -7.83 -3.06 10.79
CA ILE A 27 -7.19 -1.76 10.95
C ILE A 27 -6.92 -1.12 9.59
N THR A 28 -7.36 0.11 9.40
CA THR A 28 -7.05 0.89 8.21
C THR A 28 -6.35 2.19 8.57
N SER A 29 -5.57 2.68 7.63
CA SER A 29 -4.92 3.97 7.74
C SER A 29 -5.89 5.12 7.42
N TYR A 30 -5.81 6.17 8.20
CA TYR A 30 -6.33 7.48 7.85
C TYR A 30 -5.15 8.46 7.91
N ALA A 31 -4.48 8.65 6.80
CA ALA A 31 -3.28 9.48 6.75
C ALA A 31 -3.61 10.96 6.97
N SER A 32 -2.91 11.58 7.93
CA SER A 32 -2.95 13.01 8.18
C SER A 32 -1.56 13.49 8.60
N PRO A 33 -1.01 14.56 8.03
CA PRO A 33 -1.60 15.40 7.00
C PRO A 33 -1.64 14.69 5.65
N HIS A 34 -2.66 15.00 4.84
CA HIS A 34 -2.72 14.54 3.46
C HIS A 34 -1.63 15.22 2.65
N THR A 35 -1.08 14.48 1.70
CA THR A 35 -0.02 15.00 0.85
C THR A 35 -0.54 16.02 -0.14
N GLY A 36 0.28 17.01 -0.41
CA GLY A 36 0.04 17.90 -1.55
C GLY A 36 0.20 17.16 -2.88
N ILE A 37 -0.34 17.75 -3.92
CA ILE A 37 -0.36 17.19 -5.29
C ILE A 37 1.03 16.99 -5.90
N GLU A 38 2.05 17.59 -5.32
CA GLU A 38 3.43 17.60 -5.83
C GLU A 38 4.28 16.42 -5.35
N ASN A 39 3.74 15.52 -4.52
CA ASN A 39 4.52 14.40 -3.99
C ASN A 39 3.85 13.02 -4.20
N PRO A 40 3.84 12.50 -5.45
CA PRO A 40 3.25 11.20 -5.76
C PRO A 40 4.00 10.03 -5.10
N ASP A 41 5.32 10.13 -4.92
CA ASP A 41 6.11 9.06 -4.30
C ASP A 41 5.78 8.90 -2.82
N PHE A 42 5.49 9.98 -2.12
CA PHE A 42 5.03 9.91 -0.74
C PHE A 42 3.67 9.19 -0.68
N VAL A 43 2.73 9.53 -1.55
CA VAL A 43 1.42 8.87 -1.63
C VAL A 43 1.57 7.38 -1.96
N ARG A 44 2.37 7.06 -2.97
CA ARG A 44 2.68 5.68 -3.35
C ARG A 44 3.20 4.85 -2.17
N ARG A 45 4.07 5.44 -1.36
CA ARG A 45 4.64 4.80 -0.19
C ARG A 45 3.63 4.62 0.93
N THR A 46 3.02 5.73 1.37
CA THR A 46 2.18 5.78 2.58
C THR A 46 0.83 5.10 2.42
N HIS A 47 0.29 5.01 1.20
CA HIS A 47 -0.95 4.27 0.90
C HIS A 47 -0.70 2.87 0.33
N GLY A 48 0.56 2.46 0.18
CA GLY A 48 0.97 1.19 -0.42
C GLY A 48 1.81 0.33 0.50
N MET A 49 3.09 0.19 0.14
CA MET A 49 3.98 -0.77 0.78
C MET A 49 4.22 -0.51 2.27
N ASP A 50 4.15 0.73 2.74
CA ASP A 50 4.30 1.02 4.17
C ASP A 50 3.18 0.36 4.99
N LEU A 51 1.94 0.49 4.55
CA LEU A 51 0.78 -0.14 5.19
C LEU A 51 0.76 -1.66 5.00
N TYR A 52 1.12 -2.14 3.82
CA TYR A 52 1.19 -3.57 3.54
C TYR A 52 2.20 -4.27 4.46
N LEU A 53 3.38 -3.69 4.63
CA LEU A 53 4.42 -4.22 5.51
C LEU A 53 4.07 -4.08 7.00
N ALA A 54 3.21 -3.12 7.35
CA ALA A 54 2.64 -2.98 8.69
C ALA A 54 1.42 -3.88 8.93
N ASP A 55 1.03 -4.72 7.95
CA ASP A 55 -0.11 -5.63 8.02
C ASP A 55 -1.46 -4.91 8.25
N CYS A 56 -1.61 -3.71 7.67
CA CYS A 56 -2.88 -3.00 7.68
C CYS A 56 -3.83 -3.55 6.60
N ASP A 57 -5.14 -3.56 6.88
CA ASP A 57 -6.17 -4.08 5.97
C ASP A 57 -6.55 -3.10 4.86
N GLY A 58 -6.21 -1.82 5.01
CA GLY A 58 -6.53 -0.82 4.01
C GLY A 58 -6.10 0.59 4.35
N THR A 59 -6.50 1.51 3.49
CA THR A 59 -6.23 2.94 3.63
C THR A 59 -7.45 3.76 3.29
N ASN A 60 -7.60 4.89 3.95
CA ASN A 60 -8.65 5.86 3.70
C ASN A 60 -8.06 7.25 3.44
N ASN A 61 -8.81 8.10 2.77
CA ASN A 61 -8.52 9.51 2.62
C ASN A 61 -9.78 10.33 2.95
N TYR A 62 -9.58 11.60 3.29
CA TYR A 62 -10.67 12.47 3.71
C TYR A 62 -11.71 12.67 2.61
N MET A 63 -11.27 12.92 1.37
CA MET A 63 -12.15 13.13 0.23
C MET A 63 -11.50 12.66 -1.07
N VAL A 64 -12.32 12.46 -2.09
CA VAL A 64 -11.87 12.15 -3.45
C VAL A 64 -11.75 13.44 -4.28
N SER A 65 -12.73 14.33 -4.16
CA SER A 65 -12.79 15.60 -4.90
C SER A 65 -13.48 16.67 -4.05
N GLY A 66 -12.88 17.86 -3.98
CA GLY A 66 -13.52 19.06 -3.50
C GLY A 66 -14.26 19.79 -4.62
N SER A 67 -14.96 20.88 -4.25
CA SER A 67 -15.71 21.70 -5.20
C SER A 67 -14.88 22.75 -5.91
N GLU A 68 -13.67 23.06 -5.41
CA GLU A 68 -12.85 24.15 -5.88
C GLU A 68 -11.62 23.66 -6.64
N TRP A 69 -11.31 24.34 -7.75
CA TRP A 69 -10.13 24.06 -8.55
C TRP A 69 -8.83 24.56 -7.95
N ASN A 70 -8.91 25.49 -7.03
CA ASN A 70 -7.74 26.13 -6.44
C ASN A 70 -7.71 25.94 -4.91
N ASP A 71 -7.59 24.72 -4.49
CA ASP A 71 -7.49 24.35 -3.10
C ASP A 71 -6.12 24.66 -2.45
N PHE A 72 -5.14 25.17 -3.24
CA PHE A 72 -3.90 25.73 -2.69
C PHE A 72 -4.10 27.02 -1.93
N VAL A 73 -5.15 27.76 -2.24
CA VAL A 73 -5.46 29.08 -1.68
C VAL A 73 -6.49 28.98 -0.54
N GLY A 74 -6.87 27.77 -0.17
CA GLY A 74 -7.80 27.54 0.93
C GLY A 74 -7.35 28.18 2.23
N ALA A 75 -8.30 28.66 3.01
CA ALA A 75 -8.05 29.41 4.25
C ALA A 75 -7.37 28.58 5.36
N ASP A 76 -7.27 27.30 5.21
CA ASP A 76 -6.68 26.43 6.22
C ASP A 76 -5.27 25.99 5.81
N TYR A 77 -4.31 26.82 6.19
CA TYR A 77 -2.88 26.63 5.88
C TYR A 77 -2.25 25.39 6.51
N ASN A 78 -2.97 24.66 7.35
CA ASN A 78 -2.46 23.47 8.02
C ASN A 78 -2.54 22.22 7.15
N PHE A 79 -3.36 22.25 6.10
CA PHE A 79 -3.57 21.12 5.21
C PHE A 79 -3.37 21.53 3.76
N ARG A 80 -2.64 20.73 3.02
CA ARG A 80 -2.54 20.86 1.56
C ARG A 80 -3.78 20.27 0.90
N ALA A 81 -3.88 20.47 -0.41
CA ALA A 81 -4.95 19.93 -1.21
C ALA A 81 -5.24 18.42 -0.93
N PHE A 82 -6.50 18.11 -0.70
CA PHE A 82 -6.95 16.74 -0.44
C PHE A 82 -7.42 16.00 -1.69
N ASN A 83 -7.52 16.71 -2.80
CA ASN A 83 -8.16 16.21 -3.99
C ASN A 83 -7.30 15.15 -4.68
N TRP A 84 -7.89 13.97 -4.89
CA TRP A 84 -7.36 12.97 -5.81
C TRP A 84 -7.65 13.33 -7.25
N VAL A 85 -8.80 13.94 -7.48
CA VAL A 85 -9.27 14.34 -8.81
C VAL A 85 -9.96 15.70 -8.75
N TYR A 86 -9.96 16.40 -9.86
CA TYR A 86 -10.75 17.63 -10.05
C TYR A 86 -11.92 17.39 -11.00
N PRO A 87 -13.07 18.08 -10.81
CA PRO A 87 -14.18 17.96 -11.70
C PRO A 87 -13.85 18.59 -13.06
N GLY A 88 -14.17 17.89 -14.13
CA GLY A 88 -14.10 18.35 -15.51
C GLY A 88 -15.46 18.33 -16.18
N SER A 89 -15.59 18.97 -17.34
CA SER A 89 -16.86 19.01 -18.10
C SER A 89 -17.34 17.64 -18.58
N ASN A 90 -16.41 16.71 -18.81
CA ASN A 90 -16.68 15.37 -19.34
C ASN A 90 -16.19 14.25 -18.42
N GLY A 91 -16.13 14.51 -17.11
CA GLY A 91 -15.63 13.54 -16.13
C GLY A 91 -14.74 14.19 -15.09
N HIS A 92 -13.60 13.56 -14.78
CA HIS A 92 -12.64 14.07 -13.81
C HIS A 92 -11.25 14.20 -14.43
N ILE A 93 -10.43 15.02 -13.80
CA ILE A 93 -9.01 15.21 -14.13
C ILE A 93 -8.19 14.69 -12.96
N ASP A 94 -7.38 13.67 -13.22
CA ASP A 94 -6.53 13.04 -12.21
C ASP A 94 -5.41 14.01 -11.77
N THR A 95 -5.14 14.01 -10.45
CA THR A 95 -3.94 14.65 -9.92
C THR A 95 -2.74 13.69 -10.01
N ILE A 96 -1.54 14.25 -9.90
CA ILE A 96 -0.32 13.44 -9.85
C ILE A 96 -0.27 12.54 -8.60
N GLN A 97 -0.88 12.96 -7.48
CA GLN A 97 -0.99 12.10 -6.30
C GLN A 97 -1.94 10.92 -6.53
N PHE A 98 -2.99 11.10 -7.29
CA PHE A 98 -3.87 9.97 -7.65
C PHE A 98 -3.12 8.94 -8.51
N ALA A 99 -2.25 9.42 -9.40
CA ALA A 99 -1.33 8.51 -10.10
C ALA A 99 -0.44 7.74 -9.12
N GLY A 100 0.16 8.41 -8.13
CA GLY A 100 0.93 7.77 -7.06
C GLY A 100 0.11 6.74 -6.26
N PHE A 101 -1.15 7.04 -5.96
CA PHE A 101 -2.05 6.10 -5.29
C PHE A 101 -2.36 4.85 -6.13
N ARG A 102 -2.55 5.01 -7.43
CA ARG A 102 -2.71 3.85 -8.34
C ARG A 102 -1.47 2.97 -8.35
N GLU A 103 -0.28 3.59 -8.40
CA GLU A 103 0.99 2.87 -8.30
C GLU A 103 1.15 2.13 -6.95
N ALA A 104 0.66 2.74 -5.85
CA ALA A 104 0.62 2.09 -4.53
C ALA A 104 -0.19 0.80 -4.55
N ILE A 105 -1.37 0.82 -5.17
CA ILE A 105 -2.24 -0.36 -5.31
C ILE A 105 -1.52 -1.45 -6.12
N ASP A 106 -0.84 -1.08 -7.18
CA ASP A 106 -0.13 -2.05 -8.01
C ASP A 106 1.06 -2.67 -7.28
N ASP A 107 1.83 -1.90 -6.50
CA ASP A 107 2.90 -2.44 -5.65
C ASP A 107 2.37 -3.48 -4.65
N VAL A 108 1.26 -3.18 -3.98
CA VAL A 108 0.61 -4.11 -3.05
C VAL A 108 0.11 -5.36 -3.75
N ARG A 109 -0.43 -5.24 -4.97
CA ARG A 109 -0.85 -6.39 -5.80
C ARG A 109 0.32 -7.29 -6.17
N TYR A 110 1.48 -6.72 -6.54
CA TYR A 110 2.69 -7.50 -6.80
C TYR A 110 3.17 -8.22 -5.55
N ALA A 111 3.23 -7.53 -4.41
CA ALA A 111 3.64 -8.13 -3.14
C ALA A 111 2.70 -9.28 -2.73
N THR A 112 1.39 -9.07 -2.83
CA THR A 112 0.37 -10.09 -2.53
C THR A 112 0.49 -11.31 -3.44
N LEU A 113 0.66 -11.09 -4.75
CA LEU A 113 0.82 -12.18 -5.71
C LEU A 113 2.09 -12.98 -5.44
N MET A 114 3.20 -12.31 -5.14
CA MET A 114 4.45 -12.97 -4.77
C MET A 114 4.27 -13.82 -3.52
N GLN A 115 3.64 -13.28 -2.47
CA GLN A 115 3.38 -13.99 -1.22
C GLN A 115 2.51 -15.24 -1.45
N GLN A 116 1.45 -15.14 -2.25
CA GLN A 116 0.59 -16.27 -2.59
C GLN A 116 1.35 -17.38 -3.35
N LEU A 117 2.17 -17.00 -4.33
CA LEU A 117 2.99 -17.96 -5.07
C LEU A 117 4.06 -18.59 -4.19
N ALA A 118 4.70 -17.81 -3.31
CA ALA A 118 5.68 -18.29 -2.36
C ALA A 118 5.06 -19.31 -1.39
N GLN A 119 3.88 -19.00 -0.84
CA GLN A 119 3.16 -19.94 0.03
C GLN A 119 2.76 -21.23 -0.70
N LYS A 120 2.28 -21.12 -1.95
CA LYS A 120 1.99 -22.29 -2.78
C LYS A 120 3.24 -23.14 -3.03
N ALA A 121 4.38 -22.50 -3.28
CA ALA A 121 5.66 -23.18 -3.47
C ALA A 121 6.12 -23.92 -2.20
N ILE A 122 6.02 -23.25 -1.04
CA ILE A 122 6.36 -23.85 0.26
C ILE A 122 5.46 -25.07 0.55
N ASN A 123 4.16 -24.94 0.32
CA ASN A 123 3.20 -26.01 0.59
C ASN A 123 3.34 -27.21 -0.38
N SER A 124 4.06 -27.05 -1.48
CA SER A 124 4.29 -28.16 -2.44
C SER A 124 5.14 -29.30 -1.88
N GLY A 125 5.94 -29.04 -0.85
CA GLY A 125 6.91 -29.97 -0.27
C GLY A 125 8.11 -30.32 -1.16
N LYS A 126 8.17 -29.82 -2.40
CA LYS A 126 9.30 -30.03 -3.32
C LYS A 126 10.46 -29.15 -2.91
N THR A 127 11.64 -29.72 -2.67
CA THR A 127 12.81 -29.06 -2.10
C THR A 127 13.13 -27.71 -2.76
N GLU A 128 13.24 -27.67 -4.08
CA GLU A 128 13.57 -26.43 -4.81
C GLU A 128 12.45 -25.38 -4.69
N LEU A 129 11.19 -25.77 -4.78
CA LEU A 129 10.06 -24.86 -4.63
C LEU A 129 9.99 -24.28 -3.22
N VAL A 130 10.16 -25.13 -2.19
CA VAL A 130 10.21 -24.70 -0.79
C VAL A 130 11.34 -23.68 -0.57
N TYR A 131 12.52 -23.95 -1.13
CA TYR A 131 13.67 -23.06 -1.02
C TYR A 131 13.39 -21.69 -1.65
N GLN A 132 12.89 -21.67 -2.89
CA GLN A 132 12.57 -20.42 -3.60
C GLN A 132 11.41 -19.66 -2.95
N GLY A 133 10.40 -20.36 -2.45
CA GLY A 133 9.30 -19.74 -1.71
C GLY A 133 9.78 -19.06 -0.42
N ARG A 134 10.68 -19.71 0.33
CA ARG A 134 11.27 -19.13 1.54
C ARG A 134 12.12 -17.90 1.24
N ILE A 135 12.91 -17.92 0.16
CA ILE A 135 13.70 -16.73 -0.27
C ILE A 135 12.77 -15.55 -0.54
N ALA A 136 11.68 -15.77 -1.30
CA ALA A 136 10.73 -14.70 -1.60
C ALA A 136 10.06 -14.14 -0.33
N MET A 137 9.66 -15.01 0.61
CA MET A 137 9.08 -14.56 1.89
C MET A 137 10.11 -13.83 2.76
N GLN A 138 11.36 -14.30 2.78
CA GLN A 138 12.44 -13.63 3.50
C GLN A 138 12.72 -12.24 2.93
N TYR A 139 12.78 -12.10 1.61
CA TYR A 139 12.91 -10.79 0.96
C TYR A 139 11.85 -9.82 1.47
N LEU A 140 10.57 -10.21 1.42
CA LEU A 140 9.47 -9.36 1.87
C LEU A 140 9.59 -8.97 3.35
N SER A 141 10.03 -9.90 4.20
CA SER A 141 10.16 -9.67 5.64
C SER A 141 11.30 -8.73 6.04
N GLN A 142 12.26 -8.49 5.13
CA GLN A 142 13.41 -7.61 5.35
C GLN A 142 13.18 -6.18 4.89
N LEU A 143 12.07 -5.91 4.19
CA LEU A 143 11.75 -4.58 3.70
C LEU A 143 11.32 -3.65 4.84
N ASP A 144 11.81 -2.42 4.79
CA ASP A 144 11.35 -1.31 5.62
C ASP A 144 10.57 -0.32 4.75
N GLY A 145 9.24 -0.30 4.86
CA GLY A 145 8.35 0.51 4.04
C GLY A 145 8.74 1.98 3.96
N LYS A 146 9.38 2.51 5.02
CA LYS A 146 9.80 3.92 5.10
C LYS A 146 11.10 4.24 4.34
N LYS A 147 11.92 3.22 4.03
CA LYS A 147 13.28 3.42 3.50
C LYS A 147 13.54 2.83 2.11
N ILE A 148 12.67 1.94 1.65
CA ILE A 148 12.86 1.24 0.39
C ILE A 148 12.75 2.16 -0.84
N ASP A 149 13.50 1.85 -1.89
CA ASP A 149 13.20 2.34 -3.25
C ASP A 149 12.08 1.49 -3.83
N LEU A 150 10.92 2.10 -4.09
CA LEU A 150 9.73 1.41 -4.55
C LEU A 150 9.87 0.84 -5.97
N ASN A 151 10.72 1.42 -6.81
CA ASN A 151 10.95 0.91 -8.16
C ASN A 151 11.83 -0.34 -8.14
N GLU A 152 12.90 -0.32 -7.33
CA GLU A 152 13.76 -1.49 -7.12
C GLU A 152 12.96 -2.63 -6.50
N VAL A 153 12.17 -2.34 -5.46
CA VAL A 153 11.32 -3.36 -4.81
C VAL A 153 10.32 -3.96 -5.80
N ARG A 154 9.65 -3.15 -6.63
CA ARG A 154 8.74 -3.67 -7.65
C ARG A 154 9.44 -4.63 -8.62
N LEU A 155 10.61 -4.27 -9.09
CA LEU A 155 11.41 -5.15 -9.99
C LEU A 155 11.76 -6.47 -9.31
N GLU A 156 12.18 -6.45 -8.06
CA GLU A 156 12.50 -7.68 -7.31
C GLU A 156 11.25 -8.53 -7.04
N LEU A 157 10.11 -7.92 -6.72
CA LEU A 157 8.84 -8.64 -6.59
C LEU A 157 8.48 -9.36 -7.90
N ILE A 158 8.63 -8.67 -9.04
CA ILE A 158 8.38 -9.25 -10.37
C ILE A 158 9.34 -10.41 -10.64
N ASN A 159 10.63 -10.27 -10.33
CA ASN A 159 11.64 -11.33 -10.51
C ASN A 159 11.25 -12.59 -9.72
N HIS A 160 10.87 -12.44 -8.46
CA HIS A 160 10.40 -13.55 -7.63
C HIS A 160 9.14 -14.20 -8.19
N ILE A 161 8.16 -13.40 -8.64
CA ILE A 161 6.92 -13.89 -9.26
C ILE A 161 7.22 -14.73 -10.50
N LEU A 162 8.04 -14.23 -11.40
CA LEU A 162 8.39 -14.92 -12.64
C LEU A 162 9.10 -16.26 -12.35
N LYS A 163 10.05 -16.26 -11.41
CA LYS A 163 10.78 -17.45 -10.99
C LYS A 163 9.85 -18.50 -10.39
N LEU A 164 9.00 -18.10 -9.44
CA LEU A 164 8.04 -19.00 -8.81
C LEU A 164 7.02 -19.57 -9.80
N ARG A 165 6.52 -18.73 -10.74
CA ARG A 165 5.61 -19.19 -11.80
C ARG A 165 6.25 -20.19 -12.74
N ALA A 166 7.53 -20.01 -13.07
CA ALA A 166 8.25 -20.95 -13.92
C ALA A 166 8.40 -22.33 -13.26
N LEU A 167 8.64 -22.37 -11.96
CA LEU A 167 8.83 -23.59 -11.19
C LEU A 167 7.51 -24.31 -10.80
N LEU A 168 6.41 -23.57 -10.72
CA LEU A 168 5.09 -24.08 -10.36
C LEU A 168 4.30 -24.69 -11.53
N LYS A 169 4.82 -24.58 -12.74
CA LYS A 169 4.29 -25.26 -13.95
C LYS A 169 4.63 -26.74 -13.90
#